data_3a6c44ba9f008f1c4b6241c56def8ac0
#
_entry.id   3a6c44ba9f008f1c4b6241c56def8ac0
#
_cell.length_a   1.000
_cell.length_b   1.000
_cell.length_c   1.000
_cell.angle_alpha   90.00
_cell.angle_beta   90.00
_cell.angle_gamma   90.00
#
_symmetry.space_group_name_H-M   'P 1'
#
loop_
_entity.id
_entity.type
_entity.pdbx_description
1 polymer ?
#
loop_
_entity_poly.entity_id
_entity_poly.type
_entity_poly.pdbx_seq_one_letter_code
_entity_poly.pdbx_strand_id
1 'polypeptide(L)'
;MSRKRHSDEDCLRLLREIEVHLSGGADVGTACRAVGISDATYYTWRKKFGGMGRPQLAELKTLQRENQRLKKIVADLELDKLILKESLDFLKPRG
;
A
#
# COMPACT_ATOMS: atom_id res chain seq x y z
N MET A 1 -22.26 7.46 10.55
CA MET A 1 -21.35 6.44 11.11
C MET A 1 -20.06 6.41 10.31
N SER A 2 -18.96 6.63 10.96
CA SER A 2 -17.67 6.45 10.34
C SER A 2 -17.40 4.96 10.10
N ARG A 3 -16.98 4.61 8.90
CA ARG A 3 -16.54 3.25 8.61
C ARG A 3 -15.26 2.97 9.39
N LYS A 4 -15.24 1.85 10.07
CA LYS A 4 -14.05 1.40 10.75
C LYS A 4 -12.96 1.08 9.71
N ARG A 5 -11.86 1.80 9.79
CA ARG A 5 -10.70 1.51 8.94
C ARG A 5 -9.85 0.44 9.61
N HIS A 6 -9.42 -0.52 8.82
CA HIS A 6 -8.53 -1.58 9.25
C HIS A 6 -7.10 -1.23 8.84
N SER A 7 -6.17 -1.38 9.77
CA SER A 7 -4.75 -1.31 9.44
C SER A 7 -4.33 -2.53 8.60
N ASP A 8 -3.17 -2.48 7.97
CA ASP A 8 -2.67 -3.62 7.20
C ASP A 8 -2.48 -4.86 8.08
N GLU A 9 -2.04 -4.66 9.32
CA GLU A 9 -1.91 -5.73 10.31
C GLU A 9 -3.26 -6.34 10.65
N ASP A 10 -4.30 -5.51 10.80
CA ASP A 10 -5.66 -5.98 11.04
C ASP A 10 -6.17 -6.77 9.85
N CYS A 11 -5.91 -6.32 8.62
CA CYS A 11 -6.28 -7.04 7.42
C CYS A 11 -5.66 -8.44 7.39
N LEU A 12 -4.38 -8.56 7.68
CA LEU A 12 -3.70 -9.86 7.75
C LEU A 12 -4.29 -10.75 8.83
N ARG A 13 -4.56 -10.20 10.00
CA ARG A 13 -5.14 -10.95 11.12
C ARG A 13 -6.52 -11.49 10.75
N LEU A 14 -7.36 -10.64 10.18
CA LEU A 14 -8.72 -11.04 9.78
C LEU A 14 -8.70 -12.04 8.63
N LEU A 15 -7.79 -11.90 7.67
CA LEU A 15 -7.62 -12.90 6.61
C LEU A 15 -7.25 -14.26 7.17
N ARG A 16 -6.38 -14.32 8.18
CA ARG A 16 -6.02 -15.59 8.85
C ARG A 16 -7.22 -16.18 9.57
N GLU A 17 -8.01 -15.36 10.24
CA GLU A 17 -9.23 -15.83 10.89
C GLU A 17 -10.21 -16.40 9.88
N ILE A 18 -10.36 -15.75 8.73
CA ILE A 18 -11.19 -16.27 7.63
C ILE A 18 -10.66 -17.62 7.13
N GLU A 19 -9.35 -17.74 6.94
CA GLU A 19 -8.75 -19.01 6.52
C GLU A 19 -9.02 -20.15 7.51
N VAL A 20 -8.99 -19.85 8.79
CA VAL A 20 -9.33 -20.82 9.84
C VAL A 20 -10.80 -21.27 9.68
N HIS A 21 -11.72 -20.35 9.48
CA HIS A 21 -13.13 -20.69 9.25
C HIS A 21 -13.33 -21.52 7.98
N LEU A 22 -12.64 -21.14 6.88
CA LEU A 22 -12.70 -21.90 5.62
C LEU A 22 -12.15 -23.31 5.79
N SER A 23 -11.06 -23.47 6.53
CA SER A 23 -10.47 -24.77 6.84
C SER A 23 -11.41 -25.65 7.68
N GLY A 24 -12.26 -25.00 8.50
CA GLY A 24 -13.29 -25.68 9.29
C GLY A 24 -14.56 -26.03 8.52
N GLY A 25 -14.60 -25.72 7.21
CA GLY A 25 -15.72 -26.06 6.34
C GLY A 25 -16.74 -24.96 6.11
N ALA A 26 -16.52 -23.75 6.66
CA ALA A 26 -17.39 -22.61 6.40
C ALA A 26 -17.21 -22.10 4.97
N ASP A 27 -18.25 -21.52 4.39
CA ASP A 27 -18.13 -20.83 3.11
C ASP A 27 -17.58 -19.41 3.32
N VAL A 28 -17.24 -18.75 2.21
CA VAL A 28 -16.66 -17.38 2.26
C VAL A 28 -17.61 -16.39 2.94
N GLY A 29 -18.90 -16.44 2.59
CA GLY A 29 -19.89 -15.54 3.18
C GLY A 29 -20.01 -15.67 4.69
N THR A 30 -20.05 -16.92 5.17
CA THR A 30 -20.12 -17.20 6.60
C THR A 30 -18.85 -16.76 7.32
N ALA A 31 -17.69 -17.07 6.75
CA ALA A 31 -16.41 -16.69 7.32
C ALA A 31 -16.26 -15.17 7.42
N CYS A 32 -16.64 -14.43 6.37
CA CYS A 32 -16.59 -12.99 6.35
C CYS A 32 -17.52 -12.36 7.39
N ARG A 33 -18.73 -12.88 7.53
CA ARG A 33 -19.67 -12.41 8.55
C ARG A 33 -19.14 -12.64 9.96
N ALA A 34 -18.46 -13.76 10.18
CA ALA A 34 -17.88 -14.09 11.48
C ALA A 34 -16.83 -13.06 11.92
N VAL A 35 -16.09 -12.48 10.98
CA VAL A 35 -15.06 -11.47 11.26
C VAL A 35 -15.54 -10.03 10.97
N GLY A 36 -16.76 -9.86 10.50
CA GLY A 36 -17.40 -8.54 10.35
C GLY A 36 -17.02 -7.77 9.11
N ILE A 37 -16.69 -8.45 8.01
CA ILE A 37 -16.38 -7.81 6.72
C ILE A 37 -17.29 -8.36 5.62
N SER A 38 -17.37 -7.63 4.50
CA SER A 38 -18.07 -8.09 3.31
C SER A 38 -17.22 -9.04 2.46
N ASP A 39 -17.89 -9.81 1.61
CA ASP A 39 -17.19 -10.69 0.66
C ASP A 39 -16.29 -9.88 -0.27
N ALA A 40 -16.77 -8.73 -0.74
CA ALA A 40 -15.99 -7.84 -1.61
C ALA A 40 -14.71 -7.37 -0.92
N THR A 41 -14.80 -7.00 0.36
CA THR A 41 -13.63 -6.60 1.16
C THR A 41 -12.65 -7.77 1.29
N TYR A 42 -13.15 -8.98 1.55
CA TYR A 42 -12.32 -10.17 1.63
C TYR A 42 -11.52 -10.40 0.33
N TYR A 43 -12.18 -10.34 -0.82
CA TYR A 43 -11.50 -10.56 -2.10
C TYR A 43 -10.47 -9.47 -2.40
N THR A 44 -10.77 -8.22 -2.05
CA THR A 44 -9.82 -7.12 -2.18
C THR A 44 -8.59 -7.35 -1.32
N TRP A 45 -8.77 -7.72 -0.06
CA TRP A 45 -7.67 -7.99 0.86
C TRP A 45 -6.87 -9.22 0.46
N ARG A 46 -7.55 -10.28 0.00
CA ARG A 46 -6.88 -11.48 -0.49
C ARG A 46 -5.96 -11.19 -1.66
N LYS A 47 -6.42 -10.35 -2.58
CA LYS A 47 -5.61 -9.93 -3.73
C LYS A 47 -4.39 -9.13 -3.30
N LYS A 48 -4.56 -8.25 -2.31
CA LYS A 48 -3.50 -7.36 -1.83
C LYS A 48 -2.53 -8.06 -0.87
N PHE A 49 -3.04 -8.89 0.03
CA PHE A 49 -2.27 -9.46 1.13
C PHE A 49 -2.21 -10.99 1.12
N GLY A 50 -2.83 -11.64 0.15
CA GLY A 50 -2.89 -13.12 0.12
C GLY A 50 -1.50 -13.73 0.11
N GLY A 51 -1.30 -14.71 1.00
CA GLY A 51 -0.01 -15.39 1.16
C GLY A 51 1.03 -14.58 1.93
N MET A 52 0.69 -13.36 2.38
CA MET A 52 1.62 -12.50 3.09
C MET A 52 1.62 -12.81 4.59
N GLY A 53 2.81 -12.90 5.20
CA GLY A 53 2.97 -12.94 6.64
C GLY A 53 3.42 -11.58 7.18
N ARG A 54 3.58 -11.48 8.49
CA ARG A 54 4.06 -10.23 9.12
C ARG A 54 5.42 -9.75 8.60
N PRO A 55 6.41 -10.63 8.39
CA PRO A 55 7.69 -10.19 7.83
C PRO A 55 7.56 -9.60 6.44
N GLN A 56 6.75 -10.22 5.58
CA GLN A 56 6.51 -9.74 4.22
C GLN A 56 5.77 -8.40 4.23
N LEU A 57 4.83 -8.21 5.14
CA LEU A 57 4.13 -6.92 5.29
C LEU A 57 5.10 -5.82 5.72
N ALA A 58 5.98 -6.10 6.68
CA ALA A 58 7.00 -5.15 7.14
C ALA A 58 7.92 -4.76 5.99
N GLU A 59 8.35 -5.73 5.20
CA GLU A 59 9.18 -5.51 4.02
C GLU A 59 8.45 -4.65 2.98
N LEU A 60 7.18 -4.95 2.71
CA LEU A 60 6.36 -4.16 1.78
C LEU A 60 6.27 -2.71 2.23
N LYS A 61 6.01 -2.46 3.51
CA LYS A 61 5.95 -1.11 4.07
C LYS A 61 7.27 -0.36 3.94
N THR A 62 8.37 -1.05 4.16
CA THR A 62 9.71 -0.48 3.98
C THR A 62 9.94 -0.09 2.52
N LEU A 63 9.61 -0.98 1.59
CA LEU A 63 9.75 -0.73 0.16
C LEU A 63 8.86 0.42 -0.30
N GLN A 64 7.64 0.52 0.23
CA GLN A 64 6.73 1.63 -0.09
C GLN A 64 7.31 2.97 0.38
N ARG A 65 7.86 3.02 1.59
CA ARG A 65 8.51 4.24 2.13
C ARG A 65 9.72 4.62 1.30
N GLU A 66 10.57 3.65 0.96
CA GLU A 66 11.75 3.89 0.12
C GLU A 66 11.34 4.39 -1.26
N ASN A 67 10.28 3.81 -1.84
CA ASN A 67 9.78 4.24 -3.13
C ASN A 67 9.28 5.70 -3.10
N GLN A 68 8.53 6.07 -2.07
CA GLN A 68 8.06 7.45 -1.88
C GLN A 68 9.24 8.42 -1.70
N ARG A 69 10.23 8.02 -0.91
CA ARG A 69 11.45 8.81 -0.70
C ARG A 69 12.21 9.02 -2.01
N LEU A 70 12.40 7.96 -2.78
CA LEU A 70 13.09 8.04 -4.07
C LEU A 70 12.33 8.90 -5.07
N LYS A 71 11.01 8.79 -5.12
CA LYS A 71 10.19 9.66 -5.97
C LYS A 71 10.34 11.12 -5.61
N LYS A 72 10.40 11.45 -4.33
CA LYS A 72 10.62 12.82 -3.87
C LYS A 72 12.00 13.32 -4.28
N ILE A 73 13.04 12.50 -4.11
CA ILE A 73 14.42 12.85 -4.49
C ILE A 73 14.48 13.13 -6.00
N VAL A 74 13.88 12.27 -6.81
CA VAL A 74 13.85 12.45 -8.27
C VAL A 74 13.14 13.77 -8.63
N ALA A 75 11.99 14.04 -8.01
CA ALA A 75 11.24 15.27 -8.25
C ALA A 75 12.04 16.51 -7.87
N ASP A 76 12.73 16.49 -6.72
CA ASP A 76 13.58 17.59 -6.27
C ASP A 76 14.77 17.80 -7.23
N LEU A 77 15.41 16.72 -7.68
CA LEU A 77 16.52 16.79 -8.62
C LEU A 77 16.08 17.34 -10.00
N GLU A 78 14.90 16.94 -10.48
CA GLU A 78 14.35 17.45 -11.73
C GLU A 78 14.04 18.95 -11.62
N LEU A 79 13.50 19.40 -10.49
CA LEU A 79 13.24 20.80 -10.24
C LEU A 79 14.55 21.60 -10.18
N ASP A 80 15.56 21.10 -9.46
CA ASP A 80 16.88 21.75 -9.37
C ASP A 80 17.52 21.86 -10.74
N LYS A 81 17.42 20.82 -11.54
CA LYS A 81 17.93 20.79 -12.92
C LYS A 81 17.25 21.85 -13.77
N LEU A 82 15.93 21.99 -13.65
CA LEU A 82 15.17 22.99 -14.39
C LEU A 82 15.57 24.41 -13.98
N ILE A 83 15.66 24.68 -12.67
CA ILE A 83 16.09 25.97 -12.14
C ILE A 83 17.48 26.32 -12.63
N LEU A 84 18.41 25.38 -12.60
CA LEU A 84 19.78 25.58 -13.07
C LEU A 84 19.81 25.91 -14.56
N LYS A 85 19.05 25.19 -15.36
CA LYS A 85 18.93 25.42 -16.78
C LYS A 85 18.39 26.82 -17.09
N GLU A 86 17.34 27.23 -16.42
CA GLU A 86 16.76 28.59 -16.57
C GLU A 86 17.75 29.65 -16.17
N SER A 87 18.49 29.45 -15.08
CA SER A 87 19.54 30.38 -14.65
C SER A 87 20.66 30.51 -15.67
N LEU A 88 21.09 29.41 -16.27
CA LEU A 88 22.10 29.43 -17.33
C LEU A 88 21.61 30.15 -18.58
N ASP A 89 20.36 29.93 -18.97
CA ASP A 89 19.77 30.61 -20.12
C ASP A 89 19.66 32.11 -19.89
N PHE A 90 19.33 32.52 -18.67
CA PHE A 90 19.27 33.92 -18.28
C PHE A 90 20.65 34.61 -18.36
N LEU A 91 21.71 33.88 -18.02
CA LEU A 91 23.07 34.40 -18.01
C LEU A 91 23.76 34.34 -19.38
N LYS A 92 23.12 33.75 -20.38
CA LYS A 92 23.71 33.72 -21.74
C LYS A 92 23.86 35.12 -22.29
N PRO A 93 25.03 35.41 -22.88
CA PRO A 93 25.19 36.68 -23.56
C PRO A 93 24.26 36.78 -24.77
N ARG A 94 23.60 37.91 -24.90
CA ARG A 94 22.83 38.23 -26.10
C ARG A 94 23.81 38.62 -27.22
N GLY A 95 23.84 37.81 -28.26
CA GLY A 95 24.73 38.12 -29.37
C GLY A 95 24.16 37.74 -30.66
#